data_c3933c0245397b49983877048ddbecce
#
_entry.id   c3933c0245397b49983877048ddbecce
#
_cell.length_a   1.000
_cell.length_b   1.000
_cell.length_c   1.000
_cell.angle_alpha   90.00
_cell.angle_beta   90.00
_cell.angle_gamma   90.00
#
_symmetry.space_group_name_H-M   'P 1'
#
loop_
_entity.id
_entity.type
_entity.pdbx_description
1 polymer ?
#
loop_
_entity_poly.entity_id
_entity_poly.type
_entity_poly.pdbx_seq_one_letter_code
_entity_poly.pdbx_strand_id
1 'polypeptide(L)'
;MTSVNTNYGASIALQNLNATNKALMETQNRINTGLKISGPKDNGAIYNIAQGMRADVQSLGAVQRSLDRTVSVVDTAIAAGTNVSDLLKEMKEKALAARDSTIDSTARTAYDTDFKALRDQITKTLANAAFDGSNLVNGGSNLAALANADGTSFITVTARNLSLGGSIVTLAATASISTAALASTALTTLETSLNNLNLSLSQLGTDSK
;
A
#
# COMPACT_ATOMS: atom_id res chain seq x y z
N MET A 1 9.85 81.43 16.73
CA MET A 1 11.31 81.49 16.82
C MET A 1 11.87 80.21 16.20
N THR A 2 12.51 80.32 15.05
CA THR A 2 13.21 79.23 14.40
C THR A 2 14.58 79.06 15.04
N SER A 3 14.81 78.02 15.78
CA SER A 3 16.13 77.70 16.38
C SER A 3 17.18 77.48 15.27
N VAL A 4 18.29 78.23 15.35
CA VAL A 4 19.39 78.13 14.39
C VAL A 4 20.11 76.79 14.54
N ASN A 5 19.94 76.05 15.66
CA ASN A 5 20.60 74.79 15.96
C ASN A 5 19.72 73.56 15.69
N THR A 6 18.45 73.69 15.38
CA THR A 6 17.54 72.57 15.13
C THR A 6 16.73 72.83 13.89
N ASN A 7 17.06 72.16 12.78
CA ASN A 7 16.24 72.19 11.57
C ASN A 7 15.18 71.08 11.61
N TYR A 8 13.96 71.44 12.02
CA TYR A 8 12.82 70.50 12.11
C TYR A 8 12.51 69.81 10.78
N GLY A 9 12.69 70.51 9.65
CA GLY A 9 12.48 69.96 8.32
C GLY A 9 13.50 68.90 7.98
N ALA A 10 14.79 69.14 8.30
CA ALA A 10 15.85 68.13 8.08
C ALA A 10 15.67 66.89 8.98
N SER A 11 15.19 67.09 10.24
CA SER A 11 14.90 65.98 11.13
C SER A 11 13.76 65.08 10.61
N ILE A 12 12.66 65.69 10.12
CA ILE A 12 11.54 64.96 9.50
C ILE A 12 11.99 64.24 8.21
N ALA A 13 12.82 64.89 7.36
CA ALA A 13 13.35 64.29 6.15
C ALA A 13 14.23 63.08 6.46
N LEU A 14 15.08 63.17 7.48
CA LEU A 14 15.92 62.05 7.93
C LEU A 14 15.08 60.88 8.47
N GLN A 15 14.03 61.18 9.23
CA GLN A 15 13.11 60.16 9.74
C GLN A 15 12.38 59.46 8.60
N ASN A 16 11.90 60.17 7.60
CA ASN A 16 11.25 59.61 6.42
C ASN A 16 12.23 58.79 5.57
N LEU A 17 13.47 59.26 5.41
CA LEU A 17 14.52 58.49 4.69
C LEU A 17 14.81 57.18 5.40
N ASN A 18 14.98 57.21 6.70
CA ASN A 18 15.21 55.98 7.51
C ASN A 18 14.02 55.02 7.44
N ALA A 19 12.79 55.49 7.47
CA ALA A 19 11.61 54.67 7.30
C ALA A 19 11.52 54.04 5.90
N THR A 20 11.83 54.82 4.86
CA THR A 20 11.87 54.30 3.45
C THR A 20 12.96 53.26 3.25
N ASN A 21 14.17 53.51 3.77
CA ASN A 21 15.26 52.53 3.73
C ASN A 21 14.89 51.22 4.44
N LYS A 22 14.25 51.28 5.59
CA LYS A 22 13.77 50.11 6.31
C LYS A 22 12.73 49.32 5.48
N ALA A 23 11.75 50.04 4.91
CA ALA A 23 10.75 49.40 4.05
C ALA A 23 11.35 48.81 2.77
N LEU A 24 12.39 49.44 2.21
CA LEU A 24 13.12 48.93 1.06
C LEU A 24 13.85 47.60 1.41
N MET A 25 14.58 47.58 2.53
CA MET A 25 15.26 46.36 3.01
C MET A 25 14.27 45.19 3.26
N GLU A 26 13.12 45.49 3.86
CA GLU A 26 12.06 44.51 4.09
C GLU A 26 11.52 43.97 2.76
N THR A 27 11.26 44.86 1.79
CA THR A 27 10.79 44.47 0.47
C THR A 27 11.82 43.61 -0.29
N GLN A 28 13.10 44.03 -0.23
CA GLN A 28 14.22 43.21 -0.81
C GLN A 28 14.31 41.83 -0.18
N ASN A 29 14.19 41.72 1.14
CA ASN A 29 14.18 40.42 1.82
C ASN A 29 13.00 39.56 1.37
N ARG A 30 11.81 40.12 1.20
CA ARG A 30 10.63 39.42 0.70
C ARG A 30 10.80 38.93 -0.72
N ILE A 31 11.43 39.72 -1.58
CA ILE A 31 11.73 39.37 -2.96
C ILE A 31 12.78 38.22 -2.99
N ASN A 32 13.87 38.36 -2.23
CA ASN A 32 14.96 37.38 -2.19
C ASN A 32 14.51 36.03 -1.62
N THR A 33 13.63 36.04 -0.61
CA THR A 33 13.14 34.83 0.04
C THR A 33 11.90 34.25 -0.63
N GLY A 34 11.21 35.03 -1.47
CA GLY A 34 9.89 34.68 -2.02
C GLY A 34 8.78 34.58 -0.96
N LEU A 35 9.04 35.01 0.26
CA LEU A 35 8.14 34.87 1.41
C LEU A 35 7.68 36.24 1.93
N LYS A 36 6.38 36.40 2.14
CA LYS A 36 5.82 37.61 2.78
C LYS A 36 6.32 37.74 4.22
N ILE A 37 6.51 36.62 4.91
CA ILE A 37 7.06 36.51 6.27
C ILE A 37 8.21 35.53 6.22
N SER A 38 9.41 36.04 6.27
CA SER A 38 10.64 35.25 6.14
C SER A 38 11.20 34.79 7.49
N GLY A 39 10.83 35.47 8.57
CA GLY A 39 11.34 35.17 9.90
C GLY A 39 10.40 35.54 11.04
N PRO A 40 10.73 35.07 12.27
CA PRO A 40 9.91 35.36 13.47
C PRO A 40 9.89 36.84 13.85
N LYS A 41 10.86 37.64 13.37
CA LYS A 41 10.93 39.09 13.59
C LYS A 41 9.89 39.87 12.80
N ASP A 42 9.42 39.34 11.66
CA ASP A 42 8.41 39.98 10.80
C ASP A 42 7.01 39.87 11.43
N ASN A 43 6.65 38.64 11.82
CA ASN A 43 5.43 38.34 12.57
C ASN A 43 5.56 36.91 13.15
N GLY A 44 5.84 36.81 14.45
CA GLY A 44 6.09 35.52 15.12
C GLY A 44 4.88 34.58 15.08
N ALA A 45 3.66 35.08 15.19
CA ALA A 45 2.44 34.26 15.18
C ALA A 45 2.22 33.61 13.81
N ILE A 46 2.27 34.40 12.73
CA ILE A 46 2.08 33.89 11.37
C ILE A 46 3.27 33.01 10.96
N TYR A 47 4.49 33.35 11.37
CA TYR A 47 5.67 32.53 11.12
C TYR A 47 5.51 31.14 11.73
N ASN A 48 5.06 31.04 12.99
CA ASN A 48 4.84 29.77 13.67
C ASN A 48 3.79 28.90 12.95
N ILE A 49 2.65 29.51 12.55
CA ILE A 49 1.61 28.82 11.77
C ILE A 49 2.19 28.34 10.43
N ALA A 50 2.93 29.19 9.72
CA ALA A 50 3.54 28.84 8.44
C ALA A 50 4.57 27.70 8.57
N GLN A 51 5.33 27.65 9.66
CA GLN A 51 6.27 26.55 9.91
C GLN A 51 5.53 25.24 10.24
N GLY A 52 4.45 25.29 11.01
CA GLY A 52 3.58 24.13 11.23
C GLY A 52 3.05 23.58 9.91
N MET A 53 2.47 24.43 9.06
CA MET A 53 1.96 24.02 7.75
C MET A 53 3.05 23.44 6.84
N ARG A 54 4.28 23.97 6.87
CA ARG A 54 5.40 23.42 6.11
C ARG A 54 5.82 22.04 6.62
N ALA A 55 5.83 21.85 7.94
CA ALA A 55 6.09 20.56 8.54
C ALA A 55 5.02 19.54 8.13
N ASP A 56 3.74 19.92 8.13
CA ASP A 56 2.64 19.06 7.69
C ASP A 56 2.78 18.67 6.21
N VAL A 57 3.11 19.63 5.34
CA VAL A 57 3.36 19.34 3.91
C VAL A 57 4.51 18.36 3.71
N GLN A 58 5.61 18.50 4.48
CA GLN A 58 6.72 17.54 4.42
C GLN A 58 6.32 16.15 4.94
N SER A 59 5.52 16.11 6.02
CA SER A 59 5.01 14.86 6.58
C SER A 59 4.06 14.14 5.61
N LEU A 60 3.22 14.88 4.87
CA LEU A 60 2.37 14.30 3.82
C LEU A 60 3.17 13.59 2.72
N GLY A 61 4.39 14.03 2.42
CA GLY A 61 5.29 13.29 1.54
C GLY A 61 5.70 11.91 2.08
N ALA A 62 5.77 11.73 3.40
CA ALA A 62 5.99 10.42 4.01
C ALA A 62 4.72 9.56 3.97
N VAL A 63 3.55 10.15 4.18
CA VAL A 63 2.25 9.49 4.02
C VAL A 63 2.09 8.95 2.60
N GLN A 64 2.36 9.77 1.59
CA GLN A 64 2.28 9.35 0.20
C GLN A 64 3.17 8.13 -0.08
N ARG A 65 4.44 8.15 0.35
CA ARG A 65 5.33 6.98 0.20
C ARG A 65 4.83 5.74 0.94
N SER A 66 4.19 5.91 2.10
CA SER A 66 3.57 4.80 2.84
C SER A 66 2.41 4.19 2.07
N LEU A 67 1.56 5.01 1.46
CA LEU A 67 0.44 4.57 0.63
C LEU A 67 0.93 3.89 -0.64
N ASP A 68 1.89 4.48 -1.37
CA ASP A 68 2.46 3.90 -2.59
C ASP A 68 3.08 2.51 -2.33
N ARG A 69 3.77 2.36 -1.18
CA ARG A 69 4.29 1.05 -0.75
C ARG A 69 3.17 0.07 -0.46
N THR A 70 2.11 0.51 0.21
CA THR A 70 0.96 -0.34 0.53
C THR A 70 0.27 -0.82 -0.73
N VAL A 71 0.04 0.05 -1.72
CA VAL A 71 -0.51 -0.32 -3.03
C VAL A 71 0.39 -1.37 -3.70
N SER A 72 1.71 -1.19 -3.69
CA SER A 72 2.65 -2.16 -4.28
C SER A 72 2.60 -3.55 -3.61
N VAL A 73 2.41 -3.60 -2.28
CA VAL A 73 2.22 -4.86 -1.54
C VAL A 73 0.90 -5.52 -1.94
N VAL A 74 -0.19 -4.74 -2.05
CA VAL A 74 -1.51 -5.24 -2.45
C VAL A 74 -1.49 -5.75 -3.89
N ASP A 75 -0.85 -5.04 -4.81
CA ASP A 75 -0.72 -5.46 -6.21
C ASP A 75 0.06 -6.78 -6.32
N THR A 76 1.13 -6.94 -5.53
CA THR A 76 1.88 -8.20 -5.44
C THR A 76 1.00 -9.34 -4.92
N ALA A 77 0.17 -9.06 -3.91
CA ALA A 77 -0.78 -10.03 -3.36
C ALA A 77 -1.86 -10.42 -4.38
N ILE A 78 -2.39 -9.47 -5.15
CA ILE A 78 -3.37 -9.71 -6.22
C ILE A 78 -2.75 -10.55 -7.33
N ALA A 79 -1.53 -10.23 -7.76
CA ALA A 79 -0.83 -10.99 -8.80
C ALA A 79 -0.59 -12.44 -8.35
N ALA A 80 -0.15 -12.65 -7.11
CA ALA A 80 0.02 -13.99 -6.54
C ALA A 80 -1.31 -14.74 -6.44
N GLY A 81 -2.38 -14.09 -5.98
CA GLY A 81 -3.70 -14.67 -5.89
C GLY A 81 -4.27 -15.05 -7.27
N THR A 82 -4.02 -14.25 -8.30
CA THR A 82 -4.42 -14.57 -9.68
C THR A 82 -3.69 -15.83 -10.18
N ASN A 83 -2.38 -15.93 -9.94
CA ASN A 83 -1.60 -17.12 -10.27
C ASN A 83 -2.14 -18.37 -9.53
N VAL A 84 -2.50 -18.22 -8.24
CA VAL A 84 -3.12 -19.32 -7.48
C VAL A 84 -4.47 -19.71 -8.08
N SER A 85 -5.28 -18.75 -8.54
CA SER A 85 -6.55 -19.04 -9.23
C SER A 85 -6.33 -19.89 -10.48
N ASP A 86 -5.32 -19.57 -11.28
CA ASP A 86 -5.02 -20.31 -12.49
C ASP A 86 -4.52 -21.73 -12.17
N LEU A 87 -3.64 -21.88 -11.18
CA LEU A 87 -3.20 -23.20 -10.70
C LEU A 87 -4.37 -24.05 -10.17
N LEU A 88 -5.33 -23.46 -9.44
CA LEU A 88 -6.53 -24.16 -8.98
C LEU A 88 -7.44 -24.60 -10.13
N LYS A 89 -7.51 -23.84 -11.23
CA LYS A 89 -8.24 -24.22 -12.44
C LYS A 89 -7.57 -25.41 -13.13
N GLU A 90 -6.25 -25.39 -13.26
CA GLU A 90 -5.48 -26.54 -13.79
C GLU A 90 -5.64 -27.78 -12.91
N MET A 91 -5.58 -27.61 -11.58
CA MET A 91 -5.84 -28.71 -10.64
C MET A 91 -7.25 -29.26 -10.80
N LYS A 92 -8.26 -28.40 -11.05
CA LYS A 92 -9.65 -28.82 -11.31
C LYS A 92 -9.74 -29.69 -12.57
N GLU A 93 -9.02 -29.32 -13.62
CA GLU A 93 -8.96 -30.11 -14.86
C GLU A 93 -8.36 -31.51 -14.59
N LYS A 94 -7.23 -31.59 -13.87
CA LYS A 94 -6.61 -32.88 -13.50
C LYS A 94 -7.53 -33.72 -12.62
N ALA A 95 -8.21 -33.11 -11.66
CA ALA A 95 -9.16 -33.80 -10.79
C ALA A 95 -10.38 -34.31 -11.56
N LEU A 96 -10.86 -33.55 -12.55
CA LEU A 96 -11.96 -34.00 -13.42
C LEU A 96 -11.53 -35.21 -14.26
N ALA A 97 -10.34 -35.19 -14.86
CA ALA A 97 -9.81 -36.32 -15.61
C ALA A 97 -9.61 -37.57 -14.73
N ALA A 98 -9.07 -37.40 -13.51
CA ALA A 98 -8.87 -38.48 -12.55
C ALA A 98 -10.16 -39.08 -11.99
N ARG A 99 -11.28 -38.33 -12.02
CA ARG A 99 -12.60 -38.81 -11.60
C ARG A 99 -13.18 -39.85 -12.54
N ASP A 100 -12.78 -39.86 -13.82
CA ASP A 100 -13.29 -40.80 -14.79
C ASP A 100 -12.98 -42.22 -14.33
N SER A 101 -14.03 -43.06 -14.25
CA SER A 101 -13.93 -44.46 -13.82
C SER A 101 -13.36 -45.39 -14.91
N THR A 102 -13.30 -44.90 -16.15
CA THR A 102 -12.83 -45.69 -17.30
C THR A 102 -11.33 -45.68 -17.49
N ILE A 103 -10.59 -44.72 -16.87
CA ILE A 103 -9.15 -44.62 -16.94
C ILE A 103 -8.48 -45.70 -16.09
N ASP A 104 -7.34 -46.14 -16.53
CA ASP A 104 -6.53 -47.10 -15.78
C ASP A 104 -5.84 -46.45 -14.55
N SER A 105 -5.31 -47.30 -13.68
CA SER A 105 -4.62 -46.85 -12.45
C SER A 105 -3.33 -46.07 -12.74
N THR A 106 -2.64 -46.37 -13.82
CA THR A 106 -1.39 -45.73 -14.22
C THR A 106 -1.64 -44.31 -14.68
N ALA A 107 -2.65 -44.12 -15.55
CA ALA A 107 -3.07 -42.78 -15.99
C ALA A 107 -3.55 -41.93 -14.81
N ARG A 108 -4.35 -42.49 -13.89
CA ARG A 108 -4.78 -41.78 -12.67
C ARG A 108 -3.60 -41.39 -11.77
N THR A 109 -2.60 -42.24 -11.64
CA THR A 109 -1.38 -41.91 -10.89
C THR A 109 -0.58 -40.80 -11.54
N ALA A 110 -0.54 -40.71 -12.87
CA ALA A 110 0.07 -39.58 -13.58
C ALA A 110 -0.66 -38.26 -13.27
N TYR A 111 -1.99 -38.24 -13.36
CA TYR A 111 -2.79 -37.05 -12.98
C TYR A 111 -2.61 -36.65 -11.51
N ASP A 112 -2.48 -37.64 -10.60
CA ASP A 112 -2.23 -37.36 -9.18
C ASP A 112 -0.84 -36.75 -8.96
N THR A 113 0.15 -37.17 -9.72
CA THR A 113 1.50 -36.59 -9.68
C THR A 113 1.50 -35.14 -10.16
N ASP A 114 0.84 -34.85 -11.29
CA ASP A 114 0.67 -33.49 -11.80
C ASP A 114 -0.08 -32.62 -10.78
N PHE A 115 -1.16 -33.14 -10.21
CA PHE A 115 -1.97 -32.44 -9.20
C PHE A 115 -1.14 -32.07 -7.97
N LYS A 116 -0.29 -32.97 -7.47
CA LYS A 116 0.63 -32.71 -6.37
C LYS A 116 1.67 -31.65 -6.72
N ALA A 117 2.21 -31.69 -7.94
CA ALA A 117 3.16 -30.67 -8.41
C ALA A 117 2.53 -29.28 -8.46
N LEU A 118 1.29 -29.14 -8.97
CA LEU A 118 0.54 -27.89 -8.97
C LEU A 118 0.25 -27.39 -7.54
N ARG A 119 -0.14 -28.28 -6.64
CA ARG A 119 -0.34 -27.99 -5.23
C ARG A 119 0.93 -27.42 -4.56
N ASP A 120 2.08 -28.05 -4.83
CA ASP A 120 3.37 -27.60 -4.29
C ASP A 120 3.79 -26.27 -4.91
N GLN A 121 3.43 -26.01 -6.17
CA GLN A 121 3.64 -24.73 -6.82
C GLN A 121 2.81 -23.61 -6.19
N ILE A 122 1.56 -23.86 -5.78
CA ILE A 122 0.75 -22.89 -5.01
C ILE A 122 1.49 -22.48 -3.74
N THR A 123 1.99 -23.44 -2.97
CA THR A 123 2.73 -23.15 -1.73
C THR A 123 3.96 -22.28 -1.99
N LYS A 124 4.73 -22.54 -3.05
CA LYS A 124 5.89 -21.74 -3.44
C LYS A 124 5.48 -20.32 -3.91
N THR A 125 4.42 -20.23 -4.70
CA THR A 125 3.90 -18.92 -5.17
C THR A 125 3.51 -18.04 -4.01
N LEU A 126 2.79 -18.58 -3.02
CA LEU A 126 2.38 -17.83 -1.83
C LEU A 126 3.56 -17.44 -0.94
N ALA A 127 4.54 -18.33 -0.78
CA ALA A 127 5.74 -18.03 0.01
C ALA A 127 6.56 -16.90 -0.60
N ASN A 128 6.61 -16.81 -1.93
CA ASN A 128 7.35 -15.78 -2.66
C ASN A 128 6.56 -14.48 -2.89
N ALA A 129 5.29 -14.41 -2.52
CA ALA A 129 4.43 -13.25 -2.70
C ALA A 129 4.69 -12.18 -1.64
N ALA A 130 5.94 -11.83 -1.41
CA ALA A 130 6.36 -10.80 -0.48
C ALA A 130 6.90 -9.58 -1.22
N PHE A 131 6.52 -8.40 -0.78
CA PHE A 131 7.10 -7.14 -1.22
C PHE A 131 7.54 -6.36 0.01
N ASP A 132 8.79 -5.90 0.01
CA ASP A 132 9.40 -5.15 1.12
C ASP A 132 9.19 -5.81 2.50
N GLY A 133 9.35 -7.16 2.55
CA GLY A 133 9.20 -7.96 3.76
C GLY A 133 7.77 -8.22 4.22
N SER A 134 6.76 -7.68 3.52
CA SER A 134 5.34 -7.89 3.81
C SER A 134 4.72 -8.90 2.85
N ASN A 135 3.96 -9.87 3.39
CA ASN A 135 3.22 -10.86 2.62
C ASN A 135 1.78 -10.92 3.14
N LEU A 136 0.82 -10.48 2.32
CA LEU A 136 -0.60 -10.42 2.68
C LEU A 136 -1.37 -11.72 2.42
N VAL A 137 -0.76 -12.69 1.70
CA VAL A 137 -1.48 -13.88 1.19
C VAL A 137 -1.02 -15.19 1.82
N ASN A 138 0.05 -15.18 2.62
CA ASN A 138 0.61 -16.38 3.26
C ASN A 138 0.52 -16.34 4.80
N GLY A 139 -0.63 -15.95 5.32
CA GLY A 139 -0.86 -15.89 6.79
C GLY A 139 -0.14 -14.76 7.50
N GLY A 140 0.28 -13.73 6.77
CA GLY A 140 0.93 -12.53 7.33
C GLY A 140 -0.02 -11.64 8.14
N SER A 141 0.54 -10.60 8.74
CA SER A 141 -0.21 -9.59 9.48
C SER A 141 -0.86 -8.57 8.54
N ASN A 142 -1.91 -7.91 9.02
CA ASN A 142 -2.51 -6.78 8.34
C ASN A 142 -1.47 -5.68 8.09
N LEU A 143 -1.61 -4.99 6.99
CA LEU A 143 -0.74 -3.87 6.61
C LEU A 143 -1.42 -2.56 6.99
N ALA A 144 -0.74 -1.72 7.77
CA ALA A 144 -1.23 -0.41 8.17
C ALA A 144 -0.41 0.68 7.47
N ALA A 145 -1.07 1.46 6.60
CA ALA A 145 -0.50 2.62 5.94
C ALA A 145 -0.81 3.89 6.72
N LEU A 146 0.12 4.83 6.77
CA LEU A 146 -0.12 6.16 7.35
C LEU A 146 -1.19 6.89 6.53
N ALA A 147 -2.16 7.53 7.23
CA ALA A 147 -3.27 8.26 6.61
C ALA A 147 -3.24 9.78 6.87
N ASN A 148 -2.42 10.25 7.84
CA ASN A 148 -2.32 11.66 8.19
C ASN A 148 -0.89 12.08 8.49
N ALA A 149 -0.63 13.40 8.46
CA ALA A 149 0.68 13.99 8.70
C ALA A 149 1.20 13.76 10.13
N ASP A 150 0.31 13.65 11.10
CA ASP A 150 0.63 13.45 12.52
C ASP A 150 0.96 12.00 12.89
N GLY A 151 0.77 11.05 11.95
CA GLY A 151 1.03 9.63 12.18
C GLY A 151 0.08 8.95 13.18
N THR A 152 -1.08 9.55 13.45
CA THR A 152 -2.07 9.05 14.42
C THR A 152 -3.18 8.23 13.76
N SER A 153 -3.35 8.32 12.44
CA SER A 153 -4.38 7.61 11.68
C SER A 153 -3.74 6.66 10.67
N PHE A 154 -4.35 5.48 10.49
CA PHE A 154 -3.88 4.43 9.59
C PHE A 154 -5.02 3.91 8.73
N ILE A 155 -4.72 3.63 7.46
CA ILE A 155 -5.55 2.80 6.58
C ILE A 155 -5.02 1.37 6.71
N THR A 156 -5.89 0.43 7.09
CA THR A 156 -5.49 -0.96 7.32
C THR A 156 -5.99 -1.85 6.19
N VAL A 157 -5.07 -2.49 5.50
CA VAL A 157 -5.36 -3.58 4.55
C VAL A 157 -5.32 -4.91 5.31
N THR A 158 -6.39 -5.67 5.21
CA THR A 158 -6.51 -6.97 5.90
C THR A 158 -5.78 -8.06 5.11
N ALA A 159 -4.89 -8.79 5.77
CA ALA A 159 -4.24 -9.95 5.20
C ALA A 159 -5.25 -11.05 4.84
N ARG A 160 -5.05 -11.71 3.70
CA ARG A 160 -5.89 -12.79 3.16
C ARG A 160 -5.07 -14.07 3.08
N ASN A 161 -5.23 -14.96 4.03
CA ASN A 161 -4.49 -16.22 4.03
C ASN A 161 -5.02 -17.15 2.94
N LEU A 162 -4.26 -17.30 1.85
CA LEU A 162 -4.55 -18.20 0.73
C LEU A 162 -3.85 -19.55 0.85
N SER A 163 -3.19 -19.85 1.98
CA SER A 163 -2.53 -21.13 2.19
C SER A 163 -3.49 -22.30 2.08
N LEU A 164 -3.00 -23.40 1.57
CA LEU A 164 -3.76 -24.65 1.43
C LEU A 164 -4.29 -25.14 2.79
N GLY A 165 -5.54 -25.59 2.82
CA GLY A 165 -6.23 -26.03 4.04
C GLY A 165 -6.73 -24.87 4.91
N GLY A 166 -6.66 -23.65 4.41
CA GLY A 166 -7.19 -22.45 5.08
C GLY A 166 -8.69 -22.23 4.85
N SER A 167 -9.20 -21.10 5.32
CA SER A 167 -10.61 -20.72 5.13
C SER A 167 -10.94 -20.27 3.70
N ILE A 168 -9.96 -19.76 2.95
CA ILE A 168 -10.13 -19.29 1.58
C ILE A 168 -9.83 -20.43 0.63
N VAL A 169 -8.63 -21.00 0.64
CA VAL A 169 -8.29 -22.19 -0.13
C VAL A 169 -8.48 -23.41 0.76
N THR A 170 -9.66 -24.01 0.66
CA THR A 170 -10.08 -25.12 1.53
C THR A 170 -9.45 -26.46 1.13
N LEU A 171 -8.78 -26.53 -0.04
CA LEU A 171 -8.06 -27.73 -0.48
C LEU A 171 -6.92 -28.05 0.50
N ALA A 172 -6.93 -29.27 1.04
CA ALA A 172 -5.90 -29.68 2.00
C ALA A 172 -4.50 -29.70 1.38
N ALA A 173 -3.47 -29.33 2.14
CA ALA A 173 -2.07 -29.41 1.71
C ALA A 173 -1.60 -30.86 1.39
N THR A 174 -2.33 -31.87 1.86
CA THR A 174 -2.10 -33.29 1.60
C THR A 174 -3.04 -33.89 0.56
N ALA A 175 -3.89 -33.05 -0.08
CA ALA A 175 -4.88 -33.51 -1.06
C ALA A 175 -4.24 -34.33 -2.18
N SER A 176 -4.93 -35.39 -2.60
CA SER A 176 -4.54 -36.34 -3.65
C SER A 176 -5.78 -36.73 -4.45
N ILE A 177 -5.58 -37.10 -5.70
CA ILE A 177 -6.63 -37.56 -6.62
C ILE A 177 -6.36 -39.01 -7.12
N SER A 178 -5.65 -39.78 -6.30
CA SER A 178 -5.25 -41.15 -6.64
C SER A 178 -6.41 -42.16 -6.79
N THR A 179 -7.62 -41.79 -6.37
CA THR A 179 -8.84 -42.55 -6.58
C THR A 179 -9.97 -41.66 -7.13
N ALA A 180 -10.95 -42.22 -7.83
CA ALA A 180 -12.09 -41.48 -8.36
C ALA A 180 -12.92 -40.79 -7.24
N ALA A 181 -13.01 -41.38 -6.05
CA ALA A 181 -13.66 -40.81 -4.89
C ALA A 181 -12.90 -39.57 -4.37
N LEU A 182 -11.58 -39.65 -4.20
CA LEU A 182 -10.73 -38.53 -3.82
C LEU A 182 -10.77 -37.42 -4.86
N ALA A 183 -10.75 -37.74 -6.14
CA ALA A 183 -10.88 -36.78 -7.22
C ALA A 183 -12.24 -36.03 -7.17
N SER A 184 -13.35 -36.75 -6.87
CA SER A 184 -14.66 -36.12 -6.67
C SER A 184 -14.67 -35.15 -5.49
N THR A 185 -14.08 -35.54 -4.36
CA THR A 185 -13.96 -34.66 -3.17
C THR A 185 -13.08 -33.45 -3.50
N ALA A 186 -11.96 -33.64 -4.18
CA ALA A 186 -11.06 -32.56 -4.59
C ALA A 186 -11.78 -31.56 -5.52
N LEU A 187 -12.62 -32.01 -6.44
CA LEU A 187 -13.41 -31.12 -7.30
C LEU A 187 -14.30 -30.18 -6.51
N THR A 188 -15.05 -30.68 -5.53
CA THR A 188 -15.94 -29.87 -4.69
C THR A 188 -15.15 -28.85 -3.86
N THR A 189 -14.02 -29.26 -3.29
CA THR A 189 -13.15 -28.37 -2.50
C THR A 189 -12.47 -27.32 -3.39
N LEU A 190 -12.08 -27.65 -4.61
CA LEU A 190 -11.51 -26.72 -5.59
C LEU A 190 -12.55 -25.66 -6.04
N GLU A 191 -13.79 -26.05 -6.28
CA GLU A 191 -14.87 -25.10 -6.61
C GLU A 191 -15.13 -24.12 -5.48
N THR A 192 -15.20 -24.60 -4.24
CA THR A 192 -15.33 -23.75 -3.05
C THR A 192 -14.14 -22.82 -2.92
N SER A 193 -12.93 -23.35 -3.10
CA SER A 193 -11.68 -22.57 -3.02
C SER A 193 -11.62 -21.46 -4.08
N LEU A 194 -12.02 -21.75 -5.32
CA LEU A 194 -12.06 -20.76 -6.41
C LEU A 194 -13.06 -19.64 -6.10
N ASN A 195 -14.25 -19.96 -5.61
CA ASN A 195 -15.25 -18.97 -5.23
C ASN A 195 -14.75 -18.05 -4.10
N ASN A 196 -14.21 -18.63 -3.04
CA ASN A 196 -13.67 -17.88 -1.91
C ASN A 196 -12.48 -17.02 -2.31
N LEU A 197 -11.60 -17.54 -3.17
CA LEU A 197 -10.44 -16.81 -3.69
C LEU A 197 -10.88 -15.60 -4.52
N ASN A 198 -11.86 -15.76 -5.42
CA ASN A 198 -12.39 -14.65 -6.23
C ASN A 198 -12.98 -13.54 -5.35
N LEU A 199 -13.71 -13.90 -4.28
CA LEU A 199 -14.20 -12.92 -3.30
C LEU A 199 -13.04 -12.19 -2.61
N SER A 200 -12.00 -12.93 -2.21
CA SER A 200 -10.83 -12.34 -1.56
C SER A 200 -10.04 -11.41 -2.48
N LEU A 201 -9.88 -11.78 -3.75
CA LEU A 201 -9.25 -10.92 -4.76
C LEU A 201 -10.06 -9.65 -5.02
N SER A 202 -11.39 -9.75 -5.07
CA SER A 202 -12.28 -8.59 -5.21
C SER A 202 -12.13 -7.63 -4.02
N GLN A 203 -12.00 -8.15 -2.80
CA GLN A 203 -11.78 -7.34 -1.61
C GLN A 203 -10.39 -6.67 -1.63
N LEU A 204 -9.31 -7.38 -1.98
CA LEU A 204 -7.99 -6.79 -2.15
C LEU A 204 -8.00 -5.70 -3.24
N GLY A 205 -8.71 -5.91 -4.34
CA GLY A 205 -8.88 -4.89 -5.39
C GLY A 205 -9.67 -3.67 -4.94
N THR A 206 -10.52 -3.80 -3.92
CA THR A 206 -11.21 -2.66 -3.29
C THR A 206 -10.27 -1.94 -2.33
N ASP A 207 -9.47 -2.68 -1.58
CA ASP A 207 -8.50 -2.15 -0.61
C ASP A 207 -7.34 -1.40 -1.31
N SER A 208 -7.10 -1.66 -2.62
CA SER A 208 -6.08 -0.99 -3.46
C SER A 208 -6.53 0.37 -4.04
N LYS A 209 -7.80 0.76 -3.89
CA LYS A 209 -8.35 2.03 -4.42
C LYS A 209 -8.39 3.13 -3.38
#